data_9e9507c39f49e3f45e386d83adafeb4b
#
_entry.id   9e9507c39f49e3f45e386d83adafeb4b
#
_cell.length_a   1.000
_cell.length_b   1.000
_cell.length_c   1.000
_cell.angle_alpha   90.00
_cell.angle_beta   90.00
_cell.angle_gamma   90.00
#
_symmetry.space_group_name_H-M   'P 1'
#
loop_
_entity.id
_entity.type
_entity.pdbx_description
1 polymer ?
#
loop_
_entity_poly.entity_id
_entity_poly.type
_entity_poly.pdbx_seq_one_letter_code
_entity_poly.pdbx_strand_id
1 'polypeptide(L)'
;YSILPLDDYPIKLYQTLAALSPRTRRRPNIVVLTPGIYNSAYFEHAYLAHGLGAELVEGADLFVAEDNCVYMRTVDGPARVDVIYRRINEDFMDPESFREDSVVGVPGLIRSWRAGRVAIANAPGAGVADDKVIYAFVPDMIEYYLNEKPIVKNVPTYLCMREKDREYVLGNLDKLVVKPANESGGYGIMVGPHSTKPTHKKFAQLIEENPRNYIAQPTLALSTGPTYVDDTIQPRHLDLRPFILQSKDSWVTPGGLTRVALQKGSLVVNSSQGGGSKDTWIVEGKS
;
A
#
# COMPACT_ATOMS: atom_id res chain seq x y z
N TYR A 1 15.37 28.22 -3.26
CA TYR A 1 15.31 26.98 -2.48
C TYR A 1 15.98 25.89 -3.28
N SER A 2 16.85 25.07 -2.64
CA SER A 2 17.35 23.82 -3.20
C SER A 2 16.33 22.72 -2.88
N ILE A 3 15.90 21.98 -3.90
CA ILE A 3 14.96 20.88 -3.76
C ILE A 3 15.75 19.58 -3.86
N LEU A 4 15.53 18.64 -2.95
CA LEU A 4 16.21 17.35 -2.98
C LEU A 4 15.75 16.54 -4.21
N PRO A 5 16.68 15.91 -4.95
CA PRO A 5 16.35 15.14 -6.14
C PRO A 5 15.69 13.80 -5.78
N LEU A 6 14.88 13.26 -6.70
CA LEU A 6 14.20 11.97 -6.57
C LEU A 6 14.83 10.86 -7.44
N ASP A 7 15.86 11.18 -8.19
CA ASP A 7 16.48 10.29 -9.20
C ASP A 7 17.04 9.00 -8.60
N ASP A 8 17.35 9.01 -7.30
CA ASP A 8 17.89 7.86 -6.58
C ASP A 8 16.85 6.78 -6.25
N TYR A 9 15.54 7.06 -6.36
CA TYR A 9 14.50 6.10 -5.96
C TYR A 9 14.62 4.74 -6.66
N PRO A 10 14.76 4.63 -7.99
CA PRO A 10 14.92 3.34 -8.66
C PRO A 10 16.16 2.59 -8.21
N ILE A 11 17.26 3.30 -7.96
CA ILE A 11 18.52 2.70 -7.47
C ILE A 11 18.34 2.12 -6.07
N LYS A 12 17.69 2.88 -5.17
CA LYS A 12 17.39 2.43 -3.79
C LYS A 12 16.41 1.25 -3.79
N LEU A 13 15.40 1.29 -4.64
CA LEU A 13 14.47 0.17 -4.80
C LEU A 13 15.20 -1.07 -5.32
N TYR A 14 16.07 -0.94 -6.33
CA TYR A 14 16.90 -2.04 -6.80
C TYR A 14 17.77 -2.62 -5.68
N GLN A 15 18.44 -1.79 -4.90
CA GLN A 15 19.28 -2.23 -3.77
C GLN A 15 18.46 -2.99 -2.72
N THR A 16 17.28 -2.48 -2.39
CA THR A 16 16.34 -3.12 -1.45
C THR A 16 15.90 -4.50 -1.95
N LEU A 17 15.50 -4.60 -3.23
CA LEU A 17 15.09 -5.86 -3.84
C LEU A 17 16.27 -6.84 -3.97
N ALA A 18 17.43 -6.37 -4.40
CA ALA A 18 18.62 -7.20 -4.54
C ALA A 18 19.09 -7.82 -3.22
N ALA A 19 18.89 -7.10 -2.11
CA ALA A 19 19.24 -7.60 -0.77
C ALA A 19 18.37 -8.80 -0.33
N LEU A 20 17.21 -9.02 -0.97
CA LEU A 20 16.31 -10.14 -0.69
C LEU A 20 16.75 -11.44 -1.43
N SER A 21 17.67 -11.35 -2.39
CA SER A 21 18.04 -12.48 -3.22
C SER A 21 18.50 -13.68 -2.39
N PRO A 22 17.93 -14.87 -2.63
CA PRO A 22 18.38 -16.10 -1.96
C PRO A 22 19.76 -16.56 -2.46
N ARG A 23 20.28 -15.98 -3.53
CA ARG A 23 21.59 -16.29 -4.07
C ARG A 23 22.57 -15.14 -3.89
N THR A 24 23.78 -15.46 -3.46
CA THR A 24 24.90 -14.50 -3.40
C THR A 24 25.46 -14.24 -4.80
N ARG A 25 24.73 -13.42 -5.59
CA ARG A 25 25.19 -12.94 -6.90
C ARG A 25 25.42 -11.43 -6.84
N ARG A 26 26.44 -10.98 -7.58
CA ARG A 26 26.71 -9.53 -7.70
C ARG A 26 25.52 -8.75 -8.29
N ARG A 27 24.78 -9.39 -9.21
CA ARG A 27 23.54 -8.85 -9.80
C ARG A 27 22.50 -9.96 -9.83
N PRO A 28 21.57 -9.99 -8.89
CA PRO A 28 20.45 -10.92 -8.95
C PRO A 28 19.53 -10.58 -10.11
N ASN A 29 18.88 -11.59 -10.69
CA ASN A 29 17.86 -11.40 -11.71
C ASN A 29 16.53 -11.03 -11.03
N ILE A 30 16.14 -9.76 -11.16
CA ILE A 30 14.92 -9.20 -10.60
C ILE A 30 13.91 -9.00 -11.71
N VAL A 31 12.67 -9.38 -11.48
CA VAL A 31 11.55 -9.12 -12.40
C VAL A 31 10.43 -8.37 -11.70
N VAL A 32 9.66 -7.58 -12.45
CA VAL A 32 8.43 -6.93 -12.00
C VAL A 32 7.25 -7.72 -12.53
N LEU A 33 6.52 -8.43 -11.64
CA LEU A 33 5.35 -9.22 -12.01
C LEU A 33 4.10 -8.36 -12.03
N THR A 34 3.53 -8.16 -13.21
CA THR A 34 2.32 -7.38 -13.45
C THR A 34 1.13 -8.26 -13.83
N PRO A 35 -0.11 -7.86 -13.52
CA PRO A 35 -1.30 -8.53 -14.07
C PRO A 35 -1.63 -8.13 -15.52
N GLY A 36 -0.78 -7.31 -16.16
CA GLY A 36 -0.91 -6.93 -17.56
C GLY A 36 -1.55 -5.57 -17.82
N ILE A 37 -1.74 -5.28 -19.09
CA ILE A 37 -2.11 -3.95 -19.63
C ILE A 37 -3.49 -3.44 -19.19
N TYR A 38 -4.38 -4.32 -18.73
CA TYR A 38 -5.71 -3.93 -18.25
C TYR A 38 -5.70 -3.41 -16.81
N ASN A 39 -4.56 -3.47 -16.11
CA ASN A 39 -4.43 -2.91 -14.78
C ASN A 39 -4.24 -1.40 -14.85
N SER A 40 -4.98 -0.64 -14.03
CA SER A 40 -4.91 0.83 -13.99
C SER A 40 -3.52 1.38 -13.62
N ALA A 41 -2.69 0.58 -12.94
CA ALA A 41 -1.33 0.94 -12.55
C ALA A 41 -0.26 0.35 -13.49
N TYR A 42 -0.63 -0.12 -14.70
CA TYR A 42 0.33 -0.74 -15.62
C TYR A 42 1.45 0.21 -16.04
N PHE A 43 1.13 1.50 -16.21
CA PHE A 43 2.15 2.51 -16.52
C PHE A 43 3.23 2.58 -15.42
N GLU A 44 2.83 2.60 -14.15
CA GLU A 44 3.76 2.63 -13.02
C GLU A 44 4.59 1.35 -12.95
N HIS A 45 3.99 0.19 -13.27
CA HIS A 45 4.73 -1.09 -13.33
C HIS A 45 5.82 -1.05 -14.39
N ALA A 46 5.50 -0.58 -15.60
CA ALA A 46 6.44 -0.43 -16.71
C ALA A 46 7.53 0.60 -16.38
N TYR A 47 7.15 1.75 -15.82
CA TYR A 47 8.08 2.80 -15.41
C TYR A 47 9.09 2.30 -14.36
N LEU A 48 8.60 1.58 -13.34
CA LEU A 48 9.46 0.99 -12.31
C LEU A 48 10.38 -0.08 -12.88
N ALA A 49 9.88 -0.98 -13.72
CA ALA A 49 10.69 -2.00 -14.37
C ALA A 49 11.83 -1.38 -15.17
N HIS A 50 11.52 -0.37 -15.98
CA HIS A 50 12.52 0.38 -16.76
C HIS A 50 13.56 1.06 -15.85
N GLY A 51 13.12 1.75 -14.79
CA GLY A 51 14.02 2.45 -13.86
C GLY A 51 14.90 1.51 -13.05
N LEU A 52 14.43 0.29 -12.75
CA LEU A 52 15.19 -0.78 -12.11
C LEU A 52 16.17 -1.48 -13.06
N GLY A 53 15.99 -1.37 -14.36
CA GLY A 53 16.66 -2.24 -15.33
C GLY A 53 16.24 -3.70 -15.17
N ALA A 54 14.98 -3.93 -14.80
CA ALA A 54 14.36 -5.24 -14.57
C ALA A 54 13.36 -5.56 -15.70
N GLU A 55 13.16 -6.84 -15.97
CA GLU A 55 12.14 -7.27 -16.92
C GLU A 55 10.73 -7.10 -16.34
N LEU A 56 9.81 -6.55 -17.14
CA LEU A 56 8.38 -6.54 -16.84
C LEU A 56 7.77 -7.83 -17.37
N VAL A 57 7.20 -8.63 -16.48
CA VAL A 57 6.67 -9.96 -16.82
C VAL A 57 5.23 -10.13 -16.37
N GLU A 58 4.48 -10.93 -17.10
CA GLU A 58 3.18 -11.46 -16.70
C GLU A 58 3.32 -12.89 -16.16
N GLY A 59 2.29 -13.46 -15.55
CA GLY A 59 2.34 -14.81 -15.00
C GLY A 59 2.70 -15.87 -16.04
N ALA A 60 2.25 -15.70 -17.28
CA ALA A 60 2.54 -16.61 -18.38
C ALA A 60 4.02 -16.63 -18.82
N ASP A 61 4.77 -15.55 -18.53
CA ASP A 61 6.21 -15.47 -18.84
C ASP A 61 7.06 -16.23 -17.83
N LEU A 62 6.50 -16.60 -16.70
CA LEU A 62 7.18 -17.32 -15.63
C LEU A 62 6.73 -18.78 -15.52
N PHE A 63 7.59 -19.61 -14.99
CA PHE A 63 7.24 -20.98 -14.59
C PHE A 63 8.15 -21.47 -13.48
N VAL A 64 7.65 -22.41 -12.69
CA VAL A 64 8.43 -23.11 -11.65
C VAL A 64 8.85 -24.46 -12.20
N ALA A 65 10.15 -24.73 -12.24
CA ALA A 65 10.70 -25.97 -12.72
C ALA A 65 10.74 -27.07 -11.62
N GLU A 66 11.18 -28.29 -11.97
CA GLU A 66 11.28 -29.43 -11.04
C GLU A 66 12.24 -29.19 -9.87
N ASP A 67 13.25 -28.34 -10.07
CA ASP A 67 14.21 -27.91 -9.03
C ASP A 67 13.62 -26.88 -8.04
N ASN A 68 12.33 -26.57 -8.17
CA ASN A 68 11.60 -25.52 -7.46
C ASN A 68 12.12 -24.09 -7.71
N CYS A 69 12.92 -23.86 -8.72
CA CYS A 69 13.34 -22.52 -9.09
C CYS A 69 12.33 -21.88 -10.05
N VAL A 70 12.21 -20.56 -9.97
CA VAL A 70 11.42 -19.77 -10.93
C VAL A 70 12.31 -19.41 -12.10
N TYR A 71 11.77 -19.58 -13.30
CA TYR A 71 12.41 -19.19 -14.54
C TYR A 71 11.50 -18.29 -15.36
N MET A 72 12.10 -17.31 -16.01
CA MET A 72 11.47 -16.48 -17.03
C MET A 72 11.75 -17.09 -18.41
N ARG A 73 10.74 -17.12 -19.27
CA ARG A 73 10.86 -17.52 -20.67
C ARG A 73 11.53 -16.39 -21.46
N THR A 74 12.64 -16.69 -22.13
CA THR A 74 13.32 -15.74 -23.03
C THR A 74 13.62 -16.39 -24.38
N VAL A 75 13.96 -15.60 -25.38
CA VAL A 75 14.34 -16.10 -26.70
C VAL A 75 15.60 -16.95 -26.69
N ASP A 76 16.48 -16.72 -25.69
CA ASP A 76 17.73 -17.48 -25.51
C ASP A 76 17.58 -18.70 -24.58
N GLY A 77 16.32 -19.00 -24.18
CA GLY A 77 15.98 -20.06 -23.25
C GLY A 77 15.62 -19.56 -21.86
N PRO A 78 15.37 -20.46 -20.89
CA PRO A 78 14.94 -20.11 -19.55
C PRO A 78 16.00 -19.34 -18.76
N ALA A 79 15.65 -18.17 -18.23
CA ALA A 79 16.48 -17.37 -17.34
C ALA A 79 15.97 -17.48 -15.90
N ARG A 80 16.82 -17.93 -14.97
CA ARG A 80 16.44 -18.06 -13.57
C ARG A 80 16.16 -16.71 -12.92
N VAL A 81 15.03 -16.59 -12.23
CA VAL A 81 14.61 -15.42 -11.47
C VAL A 81 15.01 -15.58 -10.00
N ASP A 82 15.58 -14.55 -9.41
CA ASP A 82 16.02 -14.51 -8.01
C ASP A 82 15.05 -13.75 -7.12
N VAL A 83 14.47 -12.64 -7.63
CA VAL A 83 13.56 -11.77 -6.89
C VAL A 83 12.40 -11.38 -7.80
N ILE A 84 11.20 -11.50 -7.27
CA ILE A 84 9.98 -11.01 -7.91
C ILE A 84 9.46 -9.80 -7.14
N TYR A 85 9.45 -8.63 -7.78
CA TYR A 85 8.72 -7.48 -7.29
C TYR A 85 7.27 -7.59 -7.80
N ARG A 86 6.38 -8.09 -6.94
CA ARG A 86 5.00 -8.37 -7.33
C ARG A 86 4.14 -7.11 -7.36
N ARG A 87 3.36 -6.96 -8.43
CA ARG A 87 2.32 -5.93 -8.59
C ARG A 87 0.94 -6.54 -8.79
N ILE A 88 0.78 -7.81 -8.42
CA ILE A 88 -0.49 -8.53 -8.38
C ILE A 88 -0.93 -8.75 -6.93
N ASN A 89 -2.26 -8.85 -6.73
CA ASN A 89 -2.81 -9.18 -5.42
C ASN A 89 -2.43 -10.59 -5.01
N GLU A 90 -2.32 -10.81 -3.71
CA GLU A 90 -1.86 -12.07 -3.12
C GLU A 90 -2.71 -13.28 -3.55
N ASP A 91 -4.04 -13.12 -3.52
CA ASP A 91 -4.99 -14.16 -3.90
C ASP A 91 -4.81 -14.68 -5.33
N PHE A 92 -4.25 -13.88 -6.22
CA PHE A 92 -4.03 -14.24 -7.62
C PHE A 92 -2.61 -14.71 -7.92
N MET A 93 -1.72 -14.72 -6.93
CA MET A 93 -0.29 -14.92 -7.16
C MET A 93 0.09 -16.34 -7.55
N ASP A 94 -0.62 -17.35 -7.01
CA ASP A 94 -0.36 -18.76 -7.27
C ASP A 94 -1.68 -19.57 -7.26
N PRO A 95 -2.14 -20.08 -8.42
CA PRO A 95 -3.38 -20.86 -8.49
C PRO A 95 -3.32 -22.19 -7.73
N GLU A 96 -2.13 -22.74 -7.44
CA GLU A 96 -2.00 -23.97 -6.64
C GLU A 96 -2.17 -23.72 -5.13
N SER A 97 -2.05 -22.46 -4.68
CA SER A 97 -2.07 -22.12 -3.26
C SER A 97 -3.20 -21.20 -2.83
N PHE A 98 -3.76 -20.43 -3.76
CA PHE A 98 -4.82 -19.44 -3.51
C PHE A 98 -6.01 -19.68 -4.44
N ARG A 99 -6.30 -18.74 -5.32
CA ARG A 99 -7.44 -18.82 -6.24
C ARG A 99 -7.10 -19.72 -7.43
N GLU A 100 -7.74 -20.86 -7.53
CA GLU A 100 -7.57 -21.83 -8.63
C GLU A 100 -7.90 -21.24 -10.02
N ASP A 101 -8.81 -20.25 -10.07
CA ASP A 101 -9.21 -19.56 -11.29
C ASP A 101 -8.25 -18.42 -11.71
N SER A 102 -7.13 -18.22 -11.00
CA SER A 102 -6.17 -17.18 -11.35
C SER A 102 -5.45 -17.49 -12.65
N VAL A 103 -5.60 -16.58 -13.63
CA VAL A 103 -4.90 -16.62 -14.94
C VAL A 103 -3.68 -15.69 -14.98
N VAL A 104 -3.46 -14.86 -13.94
CA VAL A 104 -2.37 -13.88 -13.87
C VAL A 104 -1.24 -14.31 -12.93
N GLY A 105 -1.45 -15.40 -12.19
CA GLY A 105 -0.50 -15.97 -11.26
C GLY A 105 0.49 -16.94 -11.91
N VAL A 106 1.41 -17.45 -11.10
CA VAL A 106 2.44 -18.42 -11.50
C VAL A 106 2.22 -19.71 -10.71
N PRO A 107 1.81 -20.81 -11.35
CA PRO A 107 1.62 -22.09 -10.65
C PRO A 107 2.89 -22.56 -9.93
N GLY A 108 2.76 -22.91 -8.66
CA GLY A 108 3.88 -23.37 -7.81
C GLY A 108 4.78 -22.28 -7.27
N LEU A 109 4.45 -21.01 -7.44
CA LEU A 109 5.27 -19.89 -6.97
C LEU A 109 5.46 -19.93 -5.45
N ILE A 110 4.42 -20.23 -4.70
CA ILE A 110 4.48 -20.33 -3.23
C ILE A 110 5.35 -21.52 -2.80
N ARG A 111 5.34 -22.62 -3.53
CA ARG A 111 6.23 -23.75 -3.29
C ARG A 111 7.70 -23.36 -3.49
N SER A 112 8.02 -22.62 -4.56
CA SER A 112 9.36 -22.08 -4.82
C SER A 112 9.81 -21.12 -3.71
N TRP A 113 8.94 -20.20 -3.29
CA TRP A 113 9.22 -19.26 -2.21
C TRP A 113 9.47 -19.96 -0.86
N ARG A 114 8.62 -20.92 -0.48
CA ARG A 114 8.81 -21.73 0.74
C ARG A 114 10.09 -22.53 0.71
N ALA A 115 10.52 -22.98 -0.45
CA ALA A 115 11.79 -23.68 -0.64
C ALA A 115 13.03 -22.73 -0.61
N GLY A 116 12.83 -21.43 -0.44
CA GLY A 116 13.90 -20.43 -0.44
C GLY A 116 14.60 -20.29 -1.80
N ARG A 117 13.91 -20.60 -2.91
CA ARG A 117 14.47 -20.56 -4.25
C ARG A 117 14.28 -19.22 -4.95
N VAL A 118 13.30 -18.44 -4.51
CA VAL A 118 12.97 -17.08 -5.00
C VAL A 118 12.55 -16.21 -3.82
N ALA A 119 12.86 -14.92 -3.88
CA ALA A 119 12.29 -13.94 -2.97
C ALA A 119 11.10 -13.23 -3.64
N ILE A 120 10.09 -12.88 -2.85
CA ILE A 120 8.90 -12.14 -3.32
C ILE A 120 8.78 -10.87 -2.47
N ALA A 121 8.71 -9.73 -3.12
CA ALA A 121 8.52 -8.43 -2.46
C ALA A 121 7.20 -7.78 -2.96
N ASN A 122 6.25 -7.39 -2.10
CA ASN A 122 6.22 -7.73 -0.68
C ASN A 122 5.84 -9.20 -0.50
N ALA A 123 6.34 -9.80 0.57
CA ALA A 123 6.16 -11.23 0.82
C ALA A 123 4.68 -11.63 0.94
N PRO A 124 4.33 -12.89 0.65
CA PRO A 124 3.02 -13.45 0.99
C PRO A 124 2.71 -13.27 2.47
N GLY A 125 1.47 -12.87 2.79
CA GLY A 125 1.05 -12.53 4.15
C GLY A 125 1.28 -11.06 4.56
N ALA A 126 2.02 -10.27 3.77
CA ALA A 126 2.25 -8.84 4.05
C ALA A 126 0.96 -8.00 4.04
N GLY A 127 -0.12 -8.50 3.43
CA GLY A 127 -1.44 -7.85 3.43
C GLY A 127 -2.03 -7.63 4.82
N VAL A 128 -1.55 -8.34 5.85
CA VAL A 128 -1.93 -8.08 7.25
C VAL A 128 -1.61 -6.63 7.67
N ALA A 129 -0.59 -6.01 7.09
CA ALA A 129 -0.23 -4.62 7.36
C ALA A 129 -1.24 -3.59 6.79
N ASP A 130 -2.08 -4.00 5.83
CA ASP A 130 -3.12 -3.16 5.26
C ASP A 130 -4.41 -3.15 6.08
N ASP A 131 -4.58 -4.13 6.98
CA ASP A 131 -5.74 -4.23 7.89
C ASP A 131 -5.70 -3.07 8.90
N LYS A 132 -6.73 -2.22 8.87
CA LYS A 132 -6.83 -1.05 9.73
C LYS A 132 -6.97 -1.39 11.22
N VAL A 133 -7.34 -2.64 11.55
CA VAL A 133 -7.31 -3.13 12.93
C VAL A 133 -5.88 -3.25 13.42
N ILE A 134 -4.97 -3.76 12.57
CA ILE A 134 -3.55 -3.90 12.91
C ILE A 134 -2.92 -2.53 13.16
N TYR A 135 -3.31 -1.50 12.41
CA TYR A 135 -2.85 -0.14 12.65
C TYR A 135 -3.03 0.34 14.11
N ALA A 136 -4.14 -0.05 14.76
CA ALA A 136 -4.42 0.34 16.15
C ALA A 136 -3.41 -0.25 17.14
N PHE A 137 -2.76 -1.36 16.81
CA PHE A 137 -1.77 -2.03 17.66
C PHE A 137 -0.32 -1.61 17.40
N VAL A 138 -0.07 -0.80 16.36
CA VAL A 138 1.31 -0.41 15.99
C VAL A 138 2.06 0.27 17.15
N PRO A 139 1.47 1.18 17.96
CA PRO A 139 2.15 1.73 19.12
C PRO A 139 2.58 0.67 20.13
N ASP A 140 1.70 -0.27 20.42
CA ASP A 140 1.97 -1.37 21.36
C ASP A 140 3.05 -2.31 20.81
N MET A 141 3.06 -2.55 19.49
CA MET A 141 4.09 -3.35 18.82
C MET A 141 5.46 -2.68 18.90
N ILE A 142 5.54 -1.36 18.71
CA ILE A 142 6.78 -0.60 18.85
C ILE A 142 7.33 -0.74 20.27
N GLU A 143 6.48 -0.55 21.27
CA GLU A 143 6.89 -0.69 22.66
C GLU A 143 7.33 -2.14 22.97
N TYR A 144 6.55 -3.13 22.52
CA TYR A 144 6.83 -4.54 22.81
C TYR A 144 8.10 -5.06 22.13
N TYR A 145 8.29 -4.78 20.83
CA TYR A 145 9.40 -5.35 20.07
C TYR A 145 10.68 -4.51 20.13
N LEU A 146 10.56 -3.18 20.24
CA LEU A 146 11.71 -2.27 20.19
C LEU A 146 12.03 -1.68 21.56
N ASN A 147 11.14 -1.81 22.54
CA ASN A 147 11.22 -1.14 23.85
C ASN A 147 11.38 0.39 23.71
N GLU A 148 10.70 0.96 22.72
CA GLU A 148 10.73 2.38 22.37
C GLU A 148 9.31 2.97 22.39
N LYS A 149 9.23 4.30 22.53
CA LYS A 149 7.97 5.01 22.35
C LYS A 149 7.80 5.43 20.88
N PRO A 150 6.58 5.37 20.33
CA PRO A 150 6.32 5.86 18.97
C PRO A 150 6.76 7.33 18.81
N ILE A 151 7.56 7.61 17.78
CA ILE A 151 7.97 8.98 17.42
C ILE A 151 6.80 9.73 16.77
N VAL A 152 6.09 9.04 15.85
CA VAL A 152 4.90 9.57 15.16
C VAL A 152 3.65 9.02 15.86
N LYS A 153 2.76 9.91 16.27
CA LYS A 153 1.51 9.51 16.93
C LYS A 153 0.53 8.92 15.92
N ASN A 154 -0.04 7.78 16.26
CA ASN A 154 -1.17 7.23 15.51
C ASN A 154 -2.45 8.06 15.76
N VAL A 155 -3.34 8.05 14.77
CA VAL A 155 -4.71 8.53 14.98
C VAL A 155 -5.41 7.58 15.98
N PRO A 156 -6.05 8.09 17.01
CA PRO A 156 -6.84 7.25 17.92
C PRO A 156 -7.81 6.38 17.12
N THR A 157 -7.79 5.07 17.36
CA THR A 157 -8.58 4.12 16.58
C THR A 157 -9.39 3.22 17.53
N TYR A 158 -10.70 3.28 17.36
CA TYR A 158 -11.65 2.45 18.10
C TYR A 158 -11.91 1.17 17.33
N LEU A 159 -11.72 0.03 17.98
CA LEU A 159 -11.93 -1.29 17.39
C LEU A 159 -13.34 -1.78 17.71
N CYS A 160 -14.26 -1.76 16.74
CA CYS A 160 -15.65 -2.16 16.99
C CYS A 160 -15.79 -3.63 17.45
N MET A 161 -14.79 -4.46 17.27
CA MET A 161 -14.73 -5.81 17.86
C MET A 161 -14.66 -5.81 19.40
N ARG A 162 -14.18 -4.71 20.00
CA ARG A 162 -14.16 -4.52 21.46
C ARG A 162 -15.49 -3.89 21.90
N GLU A 163 -16.16 -4.47 22.88
CA GLU A 163 -17.48 -4.02 23.33
C GLU A 163 -17.49 -2.54 23.72
N LYS A 164 -16.57 -2.12 24.58
CA LYS A 164 -16.47 -0.71 25.03
C LYS A 164 -16.25 0.28 23.86
N ASP A 165 -15.39 -0.08 22.91
CA ASP A 165 -15.15 0.77 21.74
C ASP A 165 -16.39 0.82 20.86
N ARG A 166 -17.08 -0.31 20.67
CA ARG A 166 -18.30 -0.40 19.86
C ARG A 166 -19.43 0.44 20.46
N GLU A 167 -19.67 0.37 21.75
CA GLU A 167 -20.66 1.21 22.45
C GLU A 167 -20.35 2.70 22.25
N TYR A 168 -19.09 3.10 22.43
CA TYR A 168 -18.66 4.47 22.19
C TYR A 168 -18.90 4.90 20.75
N VAL A 169 -18.53 4.07 19.77
CA VAL A 169 -18.70 4.34 18.34
C VAL A 169 -20.16 4.51 17.96
N LEU A 170 -21.03 3.58 18.40
CA LEU A 170 -22.46 3.62 18.14
C LEU A 170 -23.13 4.89 18.71
N GLY A 171 -22.67 5.34 19.89
CA GLY A 171 -23.14 6.58 20.52
C GLY A 171 -22.60 7.88 19.92
N ASN A 172 -21.59 7.82 19.03
CA ASN A 172 -20.90 9.01 18.49
C ASN A 172 -20.67 8.97 16.96
N LEU A 173 -21.51 8.26 16.23
CA LEU A 173 -21.36 8.11 14.76
C LEU A 173 -21.32 9.45 14.02
N ASP A 174 -21.99 10.48 14.54
CA ASP A 174 -22.01 11.83 14.01
C ASP A 174 -20.66 12.58 14.08
N LYS A 175 -19.72 12.10 14.90
CA LYS A 175 -18.41 12.74 15.13
C LYS A 175 -17.24 11.93 14.60
N LEU A 176 -17.48 10.71 14.16
CA LEU A 176 -16.44 9.75 13.82
C LEU A 176 -16.41 9.45 12.33
N VAL A 177 -15.24 9.04 11.84
CA VAL A 177 -15.09 8.40 10.54
C VAL A 177 -15.06 6.90 10.77
N VAL A 178 -16.04 6.19 10.21
CA VAL A 178 -16.13 4.72 10.27
C VAL A 178 -15.60 4.14 8.97
N LYS A 179 -14.75 3.13 9.08
CA LYS A 179 -14.07 2.48 7.95
C LYS A 179 -14.15 0.97 8.06
N PRO A 180 -14.40 0.24 6.96
CA PRO A 180 -14.19 -1.21 6.95
C PRO A 180 -12.69 -1.51 7.12
N ALA A 181 -12.39 -2.58 7.87
CA ALA A 181 -11.02 -2.95 8.23
C ALA A 181 -10.16 -3.35 7.02
N ASN A 182 -10.74 -4.14 6.12
CA ASN A 182 -10.07 -4.80 4.99
C ASN A 182 -10.29 -4.13 3.62
N GLU A 183 -11.05 -3.04 3.54
CA GLU A 183 -11.32 -2.34 2.29
C GLU A 183 -10.27 -1.26 1.98
N SER A 184 -10.07 -0.97 0.70
CA SER A 184 -9.18 0.07 0.20
C SER A 184 -9.92 1.05 -0.73
N GLY A 185 -9.24 2.09 -1.21
CA GLY A 185 -9.81 3.00 -2.21
C GLY A 185 -10.87 3.98 -1.68
N GLY A 186 -11.13 4.02 -0.37
CA GLY A 186 -12.14 4.91 0.23
C GLY A 186 -13.59 4.40 0.09
N TYR A 187 -13.77 3.17 -0.40
CA TYR A 187 -15.10 2.54 -0.45
C TYR A 187 -15.57 2.15 0.95
N GLY A 188 -16.89 2.22 1.18
CA GLY A 188 -17.49 1.84 2.44
C GLY A 188 -17.13 2.74 3.63
N ILE A 189 -16.58 3.93 3.42
CA ILE A 189 -16.25 4.89 4.48
C ILE A 189 -17.48 5.78 4.77
N MET A 190 -17.77 5.98 6.06
CA MET A 190 -18.71 6.99 6.52
C MET A 190 -17.95 8.09 7.26
N VAL A 191 -18.13 9.34 6.79
CA VAL A 191 -17.67 10.55 7.49
C VAL A 191 -18.84 11.11 8.26
N GLY A 192 -18.90 10.86 9.58
CA GLY A 192 -20.04 11.14 10.42
C GLY A 192 -20.60 12.55 10.30
N PRO A 193 -19.78 13.62 10.48
CA PRO A 193 -20.27 15.00 10.36
C PRO A 193 -20.88 15.35 9.01
N HIS A 194 -20.55 14.62 7.94
CA HIS A 194 -21.05 14.86 6.59
C HIS A 194 -22.11 13.85 6.15
N SER A 195 -22.52 12.96 7.05
CA SER A 195 -23.44 11.86 6.75
C SER A 195 -24.86 12.14 7.27
N THR A 196 -25.85 11.58 6.61
CA THR A 196 -27.25 11.70 7.00
C THR A 196 -27.63 10.71 8.12
N LYS A 197 -28.71 10.99 8.84
CA LYS A 197 -29.24 10.06 9.86
C LYS A 197 -29.54 8.66 9.33
N PRO A 198 -30.11 8.48 8.12
CA PRO A 198 -30.27 7.14 7.54
C PRO A 198 -28.91 6.43 7.33
N THR A 199 -27.87 7.17 6.92
CA THR A 199 -26.52 6.61 6.78
C THR A 199 -25.95 6.17 8.11
N HIS A 200 -26.09 6.98 9.16
CA HIS A 200 -25.68 6.59 10.53
C HIS A 200 -26.38 5.30 10.97
N LYS A 201 -27.70 5.20 10.76
CA LYS A 201 -28.48 4.00 11.11
C LYS A 201 -27.99 2.76 10.36
N LYS A 202 -27.71 2.91 9.06
CA LYS A 202 -27.15 1.83 8.22
C LYS A 202 -25.80 1.36 8.78
N PHE A 203 -24.89 2.28 9.10
CA PHE A 203 -23.57 1.92 9.62
C PHE A 203 -23.64 1.34 11.02
N ALA A 204 -24.55 1.81 11.88
CA ALA A 204 -24.81 1.17 13.18
C ALA A 204 -25.16 -0.32 13.00
N GLN A 205 -26.09 -0.62 12.09
CA GLN A 205 -26.48 -1.99 11.79
C GLN A 205 -25.31 -2.83 11.24
N LEU A 206 -24.54 -2.30 10.29
CA LEU A 206 -23.37 -3.00 9.73
C LEU A 206 -22.30 -3.30 10.79
N ILE A 207 -22.08 -2.38 11.75
CA ILE A 207 -21.15 -2.58 12.86
C ILE A 207 -21.65 -3.67 13.79
N GLU A 208 -22.95 -3.71 14.09
CA GLU A 208 -23.55 -4.74 14.95
C GLU A 208 -23.53 -6.12 14.30
N GLU A 209 -23.78 -6.20 12.99
CA GLU A 209 -23.75 -7.44 12.22
C GLU A 209 -22.33 -8.02 12.08
N ASN A 210 -21.31 -7.18 11.91
CA ASN A 210 -19.92 -7.63 11.74
C ASN A 210 -18.92 -6.67 12.41
N PRO A 211 -18.86 -6.65 13.74
CA PRO A 211 -18.03 -5.69 14.50
C PRO A 211 -16.52 -5.84 14.22
N ARG A 212 -16.04 -7.06 13.86
CA ARG A 212 -14.62 -7.26 13.50
C ARG A 212 -14.22 -6.47 12.25
N ASN A 213 -15.14 -6.25 11.33
CA ASN A 213 -14.85 -5.61 10.07
C ASN A 213 -14.91 -4.08 10.11
N TYR A 214 -15.07 -3.45 11.27
CA TYR A 214 -15.16 -2.00 11.36
C TYR A 214 -14.23 -1.43 12.41
N ILE A 215 -13.62 -0.30 12.04
CA ILE A 215 -12.93 0.61 12.96
C ILE A 215 -13.56 1.99 12.87
N ALA A 216 -13.37 2.80 13.90
CA ALA A 216 -13.73 4.20 13.87
C ALA A 216 -12.58 5.08 14.36
N GLN A 217 -12.48 6.29 13.83
CA GLN A 217 -11.48 7.27 14.18
C GLN A 217 -12.14 8.64 14.36
N PRO A 218 -11.62 9.54 15.19
CA PRO A 218 -12.08 10.92 15.24
C PRO A 218 -11.94 11.57 13.85
N THR A 219 -12.87 12.44 13.48
CA THR A 219 -12.74 13.25 12.28
C THR A 219 -11.57 14.22 12.47
N LEU A 220 -10.56 14.10 11.61
CA LEU A 220 -9.39 14.96 11.64
C LEU A 220 -9.60 16.20 10.77
N ALA A 221 -9.15 17.34 11.27
CA ALA A 221 -8.96 18.54 10.47
C ALA A 221 -7.66 18.38 9.66
N LEU A 222 -7.78 17.89 8.41
CA LEU A 222 -6.63 17.79 7.52
C LEU A 222 -6.05 19.17 7.23
N SER A 223 -4.72 19.25 7.06
CA SER A 223 -4.05 20.46 6.58
C SER A 223 -4.63 20.91 5.25
N THR A 224 -4.61 22.21 4.99
CA THR A 224 -4.97 22.79 3.71
C THR A 224 -3.77 23.42 3.03
N GLY A 225 -3.75 23.39 1.70
CA GLY A 225 -2.78 24.08 0.88
C GLY A 225 -3.41 24.82 -0.28
N PRO A 226 -2.73 25.87 -0.81
CA PRO A 226 -3.20 26.61 -1.97
C PRO A 226 -3.28 25.67 -3.19
N THR A 227 -4.42 25.60 -3.81
CA THR A 227 -4.68 24.71 -4.95
C THR A 227 -5.40 25.50 -6.03
N TYR A 228 -4.91 25.36 -7.28
CA TYR A 228 -5.55 25.98 -8.44
C TYR A 228 -6.76 25.15 -8.85
N VAL A 229 -7.95 25.70 -8.71
CA VAL A 229 -9.23 25.07 -9.02
C VAL A 229 -10.18 26.17 -9.50
N ASP A 230 -10.93 25.93 -10.57
CA ASP A 230 -11.91 26.86 -11.13
C ASP A 230 -11.30 28.26 -11.39
N ASP A 231 -10.16 28.28 -12.08
CA ASP A 231 -9.40 29.49 -12.46
C ASP A 231 -8.96 30.39 -11.27
N THR A 232 -8.97 29.87 -10.05
CA THR A 232 -8.56 30.59 -8.85
C THR A 232 -7.70 29.73 -7.91
N ILE A 233 -6.94 30.38 -7.05
CA ILE A 233 -6.22 29.69 -5.95
C ILE A 233 -7.16 29.61 -4.74
N GLN A 234 -7.46 28.39 -4.32
CA GLN A 234 -8.35 28.13 -3.19
C GLN A 234 -7.71 27.12 -2.21
N PRO A 235 -8.01 27.21 -0.90
CA PRO A 235 -7.54 26.20 0.04
C PRO A 235 -8.25 24.86 -0.21
N ARG A 236 -7.49 23.78 -0.23
CA ARG A 236 -7.99 22.40 -0.31
C ARG A 236 -7.26 21.52 0.68
N HIS A 237 -7.96 20.53 1.23
CA HIS A 237 -7.37 19.55 2.15
C HIS A 237 -6.36 18.67 1.44
N LEU A 238 -5.28 18.36 2.16
CA LEU A 238 -4.14 17.57 1.67
C LEU A 238 -3.85 16.40 2.60
N ASP A 239 -3.31 15.31 2.03
CA ASP A 239 -2.55 14.31 2.78
C ASP A 239 -1.20 14.05 2.12
N LEU A 240 -0.17 13.76 2.92
CA LEU A 240 1.16 13.37 2.47
C LEU A 240 1.33 11.86 2.62
N ARG A 241 1.83 11.22 1.57
CA ARG A 241 2.17 9.79 1.53
C ARG A 241 3.64 9.63 1.18
N PRO A 242 4.53 9.47 2.17
CA PRO A 242 5.94 9.19 1.93
C PRO A 242 6.13 7.75 1.45
N PHE A 243 7.16 7.53 0.65
CA PHE A 243 7.60 6.20 0.25
C PHE A 243 8.80 5.78 1.11
N ILE A 244 8.72 4.60 1.70
CA ILE A 244 9.74 4.08 2.61
C ILE A 244 10.20 2.73 2.07
N LEU A 245 11.50 2.59 1.87
CA LEU A 245 12.13 1.31 1.53
C LEU A 245 12.81 0.76 2.77
N GLN A 246 12.44 -0.48 3.12
CA GLN A 246 12.97 -1.18 4.27
C GLN A 246 13.80 -2.37 3.81
N SER A 247 15.08 -2.38 4.18
CA SER A 247 15.98 -3.49 4.02
C SER A 247 16.77 -3.68 5.33
N LYS A 248 18.08 -3.83 5.27
CA LYS A 248 18.95 -3.75 6.45
C LYS A 248 18.81 -2.39 7.15
N ASP A 249 18.74 -1.34 6.35
CA ASP A 249 18.49 0.03 6.78
C ASP A 249 17.19 0.54 6.18
N SER A 250 16.55 1.50 6.85
CA SER A 250 15.37 2.21 6.33
C SER A 250 15.80 3.42 5.51
N TRP A 251 15.19 3.59 4.34
CA TRP A 251 15.38 4.78 3.52
C TRP A 251 14.04 5.43 3.20
N VAL A 252 13.93 6.73 3.48
CA VAL A 252 12.75 7.53 3.17
C VAL A 252 13.03 8.34 1.93
N THR A 253 12.16 8.25 0.93
CA THR A 253 12.26 9.03 -0.32
C THR A 253 12.23 10.53 0.00
N PRO A 254 13.14 11.35 -0.55
CA PRO A 254 13.12 12.80 -0.36
C PRO A 254 12.00 13.47 -1.17
N GLY A 255 10.78 12.96 -1.03
CA GLY A 255 9.56 13.36 -1.71
C GLY A 255 8.40 12.48 -1.29
N GLY A 256 7.34 12.48 -2.06
CA GLY A 256 6.16 11.66 -1.78
C GLY A 256 5.00 12.01 -2.68
N LEU A 257 3.88 11.31 -2.49
CA LEU A 257 2.61 11.66 -3.09
C LEU A 257 1.82 12.55 -2.14
N THR A 258 1.58 13.80 -2.51
CA THR A 258 0.59 14.65 -1.85
C THR A 258 -0.73 14.53 -2.60
N ARG A 259 -1.76 14.00 -1.94
CA ARG A 259 -3.12 14.00 -2.48
C ARG A 259 -3.87 15.24 -2.05
N VAL A 260 -4.81 15.69 -2.88
CA VAL A 260 -5.60 16.89 -2.65
C VAL A 260 -7.08 16.63 -2.92
N ALA A 261 -7.97 17.08 -2.02
CA ALA A 261 -9.41 17.07 -2.24
C ALA A 261 -9.78 18.23 -3.16
N LEU A 262 -10.19 17.96 -4.40
CA LEU A 262 -10.57 19.02 -5.35
C LEU A 262 -11.90 19.66 -4.99
N GLN A 263 -12.83 18.90 -4.40
CA GLN A 263 -14.12 19.44 -3.94
C GLN A 263 -13.93 20.25 -2.65
N LYS A 264 -14.48 21.46 -2.62
CA LYS A 264 -14.42 22.38 -1.46
C LYS A 264 -15.02 21.73 -0.22
N GLY A 265 -14.24 21.74 0.89
CA GLY A 265 -14.67 21.18 2.18
C GLY A 265 -14.63 19.66 2.30
N SER A 266 -14.34 18.94 1.21
CA SER A 266 -14.18 17.48 1.26
C SER A 266 -12.92 17.09 2.01
N LEU A 267 -13.02 16.06 2.87
CA LEU A 267 -11.90 15.38 3.50
C LEU A 267 -11.43 14.13 2.72
N VAL A 268 -12.12 13.82 1.61
CA VAL A 268 -11.79 12.68 0.75
C VAL A 268 -10.80 13.15 -0.31
N VAL A 269 -9.55 12.74 -0.16
CA VAL A 269 -8.43 13.10 -1.04
C VAL A 269 -8.10 12.03 -2.08
N ASN A 270 -8.83 10.91 -2.07
CA ASN A 270 -8.55 9.77 -2.93
C ASN A 270 -8.84 10.08 -4.40
N SER A 271 -7.89 9.78 -5.29
CA SER A 271 -8.01 10.00 -6.74
C SER A 271 -9.21 9.27 -7.36
N SER A 272 -9.53 8.04 -6.88
CA SER A 272 -10.68 7.27 -7.34
C SER A 272 -12.05 7.90 -6.99
N GLN A 273 -12.05 8.92 -6.14
CA GLN A 273 -13.24 9.66 -5.71
C GLN A 273 -13.17 11.16 -6.05
N GLY A 274 -12.45 11.51 -7.12
CA GLY A 274 -12.34 12.88 -7.61
C GLY A 274 -11.28 13.72 -6.89
N GLY A 275 -10.35 13.10 -6.17
CA GLY A 275 -9.14 13.77 -5.65
C GLY A 275 -8.09 13.95 -6.75
N GLY A 276 -7.20 14.91 -6.54
CA GLY A 276 -6.03 15.17 -7.38
C GLY A 276 -4.72 14.87 -6.64
N SER A 277 -3.61 15.18 -7.29
CA SER A 277 -2.28 15.09 -6.71
C SER A 277 -1.52 16.40 -6.88
N LYS A 278 -0.54 16.60 -6.02
CA LYS A 278 0.41 17.71 -6.06
C LYS A 278 1.82 17.17 -5.89
N ASP A 279 2.80 17.86 -6.49
CA ASP A 279 4.21 17.55 -6.24
C ASP A 279 4.56 17.79 -4.77
N THR A 280 5.44 16.93 -4.26
CA THR A 280 5.99 17.06 -2.91
C THR A 280 7.46 17.40 -3.01
N TRP A 281 7.82 18.60 -2.61
CA TRP A 281 9.19 19.08 -2.62
C TRP A 281 9.77 19.08 -1.21
N ILE A 282 10.84 18.36 -1.01
CA ILE A 282 11.63 18.44 0.22
C ILE A 282 12.73 19.48 -0.02
N VAL A 283 12.68 20.54 0.77
CA VAL A 283 13.60 21.68 0.66
C VAL A 283 14.72 21.52 1.68
N GLU A 284 15.98 21.70 1.23
CA GLU A 284 17.11 21.73 2.15
C GLU A 284 16.93 22.82 3.18
N GLY A 285 17.02 22.45 4.47
CA GLY A 285 17.00 23.41 5.57
C GLY A 285 18.22 24.35 5.46
N LYS A 286 18.02 25.63 5.70
CA LYS A 286 19.16 26.52 6.01
C LYS A 286 19.69 26.02 7.34
N SER A 287 20.92 25.48 7.34
CA SER A 287 21.71 25.22 8.55
C SER A 287 21.99 26.52 9.32
#